data_3808cee6038a6281f403a97be182d9c8
#
_entry.id   3808cee6038a6281f403a97be182d9c8
#
_cell.length_a   1.000
_cell.length_b   1.000
_cell.length_c   1.000
_cell.angle_alpha   90.00
_cell.angle_beta   90.00
_cell.angle_gamma   90.00
#
_symmetry.space_group_name_H-M   'P 1'
#
loop_
_entity.id
_entity.type
_entity.pdbx_description
1 polymer ?
#
loop_
_entity_poly.entity_id
_entity_poly.type
_entity_poly.pdbx_seq_one_letter_code
_entity_poly.pdbx_strand_id
1 'polypeptide(L)'
;MSLELPKGITKAEQETVIRWDEDEKVVTVWSASPAVLRKLARLRLTPTSERRRRDGALHGREYRLPLAGFSWGVKRKARRLSEGERQAARERLLRARAHSQEAVSSTERLPDKPEAA
;
A
#
# COMPACT_ATOMS: atom_id res chain seq x y z
N MET A 1 11.40 18.09 11.51
CA MET A 1 12.30 18.30 10.37
C MET A 1 11.50 18.28 9.08
N SER A 2 11.70 19.24 8.24
CA SER A 2 11.03 19.24 6.96
C SER A 2 11.83 18.40 5.98
N LEU A 3 11.13 17.62 5.20
CA LEU A 3 11.75 16.78 4.17
C LEU A 3 12.17 17.65 2.99
N GLU A 4 13.43 17.55 2.62
CA GLU A 4 13.91 18.23 1.42
C GLU A 4 13.41 17.47 0.20
N LEU A 5 12.87 18.18 -0.77
CA LEU A 5 12.34 17.62 -2.01
C LEU A 5 12.99 18.27 -3.21
N PRO A 6 13.11 17.55 -4.34
CA PRO A 6 13.59 18.14 -5.58
C PRO A 6 12.69 19.31 -6.00
N LYS A 7 13.30 20.39 -6.45
CA LYS A 7 12.59 21.58 -6.91
C LYS A 7 13.08 21.98 -8.28
N GLY A 8 12.22 22.65 -9.05
CA GLY A 8 12.60 23.17 -10.34
C GLY A 8 12.86 22.12 -11.41
N ILE A 9 12.33 20.92 -11.24
CA ILE A 9 12.43 19.88 -12.26
C ILE A 9 11.10 19.72 -12.99
N THR A 10 11.17 19.45 -14.28
CA THR A 10 9.98 19.22 -15.09
C THR A 10 9.39 17.85 -14.77
N LYS A 11 8.14 17.65 -15.14
CA LYS A 11 7.49 16.33 -14.94
C LYS A 11 8.24 15.22 -15.67
N ALA A 12 8.84 15.50 -16.81
CA ALA A 12 9.61 14.52 -17.54
C ALA A 12 10.90 14.09 -16.82
N GLU A 13 11.43 14.98 -15.97
CA GLU A 13 12.61 14.68 -15.17
C GLU A 13 12.29 13.99 -13.86
N GLN A 14 11.00 13.95 -13.49
CA GLN A 14 10.54 13.30 -12.27
C GLN A 14 10.42 11.80 -12.49
N GLU A 15 11.55 11.15 -12.61
CA GLU A 15 11.63 9.73 -12.91
C GLU A 15 11.75 8.91 -11.66
N THR A 16 11.11 7.75 -11.66
CA THR A 16 11.26 6.75 -10.60
C THR A 16 11.67 5.43 -11.25
N VAL A 17 12.76 4.85 -10.78
CA VAL A 17 13.29 3.59 -11.30
C VAL A 17 13.33 2.58 -10.16
N ILE A 18 12.75 1.42 -10.40
CA ILE A 18 12.76 0.32 -9.46
C ILE A 18 13.51 -0.84 -10.10
N ARG A 19 14.54 -1.32 -9.42
CA ARG A 19 15.31 -2.48 -9.86
C ARG A 19 15.31 -3.51 -8.77
N TRP A 20 15.26 -4.76 -9.09
CA TRP A 20 15.50 -5.82 -8.13
C TRP A 20 16.40 -6.87 -8.72
N ASP A 21 17.15 -7.52 -7.84
CA ASP A 21 18.08 -8.57 -8.20
C ASP A 21 17.64 -9.83 -7.45
N GLU A 22 17.33 -10.88 -8.17
CA GLU A 22 16.90 -12.16 -7.62
C GLU A 22 18.02 -12.85 -6.85
N ASP A 23 19.25 -12.59 -7.22
CA ASP A 23 20.40 -13.19 -6.56
C ASP A 23 20.69 -12.52 -5.22
N GLU A 24 20.77 -11.20 -5.19
CA GLU A 24 21.00 -10.43 -3.96
C GLU A 24 19.77 -10.26 -3.12
N LYS A 25 18.60 -10.46 -3.70
CA LYS A 25 17.31 -10.27 -3.05
C LYS A 25 17.11 -8.88 -2.46
N VAL A 26 17.55 -7.90 -3.20
CA VAL A 26 17.47 -6.49 -2.83
C VAL A 26 16.73 -5.71 -3.91
N VAL A 27 15.88 -4.80 -3.47
CA VAL A 27 15.19 -3.85 -4.35
C VAL A 27 15.84 -2.50 -4.19
N THR A 28 16.22 -1.87 -5.29
CA THR A 28 16.74 -0.51 -5.31
C THR A 28 15.70 0.40 -5.93
N VAL A 29 15.31 1.44 -5.22
CA VAL A 29 14.36 2.44 -5.70
C VAL A 29 15.08 3.77 -5.81
N TRP A 30 15.13 4.31 -7.01
CA TRP A 30 15.62 5.66 -7.27
C TRP A 30 14.44 6.53 -7.64
N SER A 31 14.35 7.71 -7.07
CA SER A 31 13.30 8.65 -7.46
C SER A 31 13.76 10.10 -7.40
N ALA A 32 13.36 10.85 -8.41
CA ALA A 32 13.45 12.29 -8.45
C ALA A 32 12.06 12.93 -8.32
N SER A 33 11.04 12.14 -8.07
CA SER A 33 9.66 12.62 -7.93
C SER A 33 9.36 13.07 -6.50
N PRO A 34 8.97 14.32 -6.28
CA PRO A 34 8.59 14.76 -4.93
C PRO A 34 7.48 13.93 -4.31
N ALA A 35 6.49 13.52 -5.11
CA ALA A 35 5.38 12.72 -4.62
C ALA A 35 5.83 11.35 -4.12
N VAL A 36 6.72 10.68 -4.88
CA VAL A 36 7.26 9.37 -4.50
C VAL A 36 8.15 9.49 -3.26
N LEU A 37 8.99 10.52 -3.20
CA LEU A 37 9.87 10.74 -2.05
C LEU A 37 9.08 11.02 -0.77
N ARG A 38 7.96 11.72 -0.86
CA ARG A 38 7.06 11.90 0.29
C ARG A 38 6.47 10.59 0.74
N LYS A 39 6.08 9.73 -0.19
CA LYS A 39 5.53 8.42 0.13
C LYS A 39 6.55 7.54 0.83
N LEU A 40 7.78 7.51 0.34
CA LEU A 40 8.86 6.74 0.95
C LEU A 40 9.19 7.26 2.36
N ALA A 41 9.13 8.57 2.55
CA ALA A 41 9.33 9.17 3.87
C ALA A 41 8.22 8.78 4.85
N ARG A 42 6.97 8.69 4.38
CA ARG A 42 5.87 8.23 5.23
C ARG A 42 6.04 6.77 5.66
N LEU A 43 6.69 5.97 4.84
CA LEU A 43 7.02 4.59 5.17
C LEU A 43 8.23 4.50 6.10
N ARG A 44 8.80 5.64 6.49
CA ARG A 44 9.95 5.75 7.39
C ARG A 44 11.19 5.04 6.87
N LEU A 45 11.37 5.05 5.56
CA LEU A 45 12.56 4.49 4.93
C LEU A 45 13.68 5.52 4.94
N THR A 46 14.91 5.04 5.18
CA THR A 46 16.09 5.89 5.17
C THR A 46 16.76 5.79 3.81
N PRO A 47 17.07 6.90 3.15
CA PRO A 47 17.76 6.85 1.87
C PRO A 47 19.16 6.28 2.02
N THR A 48 19.57 5.46 1.04
CA THR A 48 20.90 4.89 0.99
C THR A 48 21.89 5.90 0.40
N SER A 49 21.43 6.69 -0.56
CA SER A 49 22.25 7.73 -1.17
C SER A 49 21.38 8.85 -1.74
N GLU A 50 22.01 9.99 -1.99
CA GLU A 50 21.36 11.14 -2.60
C GLU A 50 22.19 11.61 -3.77
N ARG A 51 21.54 12.15 -4.79
CA ARG A 51 22.20 12.83 -5.88
C ARG A 51 21.80 14.30 -5.87
N ARG A 52 22.78 15.17 -5.97
CA ARG A 52 22.55 16.61 -6.00
C ARG A 52 23.02 17.22 -7.32
N ARG A 53 22.38 18.32 -7.71
CA ARG A 53 22.78 19.05 -8.89
C ARG A 53 23.99 19.92 -8.58
N ARG A 54 24.55 20.56 -9.60
CA ARG A 54 25.70 21.46 -9.44
C ARG A 54 25.41 22.64 -8.51
N ASP A 55 24.16 23.09 -8.48
CA ASP A 55 23.75 24.19 -7.60
C ASP A 55 23.49 23.75 -6.17
N GLY A 56 23.69 22.49 -5.84
CA GLY A 56 23.46 21.93 -4.52
C GLY A 56 22.03 21.47 -4.26
N ALA A 57 21.12 21.73 -5.18
CA ALA A 57 19.73 21.29 -5.01
C ALA A 57 19.59 19.78 -5.16
N LEU A 58 18.69 19.20 -4.39
CA LEU A 58 18.45 17.77 -4.45
C LEU A 58 17.91 17.37 -5.83
N HIS A 59 18.52 16.37 -6.44
CA HIS A 59 18.03 15.79 -7.69
C HIS A 59 17.14 14.59 -7.42
N GLY A 60 17.57 13.70 -6.54
CA GLY A 60 16.81 12.51 -6.17
C GLY A 60 17.50 11.70 -5.09
N ARG A 61 16.82 10.64 -4.66
CA ARG A 61 17.33 9.74 -3.62
C ARG A 61 17.19 8.29 -4.02
N GLU A 62 18.12 7.49 -3.53
CA GLU A 62 18.10 6.05 -3.73
C GLU A 62 17.83 5.36 -2.40
N TYR A 63 16.99 4.33 -2.45
CA TYR A 63 16.65 3.51 -1.30
C TYR A 63 16.91 2.05 -1.63
N ARG A 64 17.40 1.29 -0.67
CA ARG A 64 17.60 -0.16 -0.82
C ARG A 64 16.73 -0.88 0.20
N LEU A 65 15.97 -1.83 -0.28
CA LEU A 65 14.99 -2.56 0.52
C LEU A 65 15.17 -4.06 0.32
N PRO A 66 14.88 -4.88 1.34
CA PRO A 66 14.87 -6.32 1.13
C PRO A 66 13.72 -6.71 0.20
N LEU A 67 13.99 -7.60 -0.74
CA LEU A 67 12.99 -8.06 -1.71
C LEU A 67 11.78 -8.70 -1.03
N ALA A 68 12.00 -9.41 0.06
CA ALA A 68 10.93 -10.09 0.80
C ALA A 68 9.85 -9.14 1.32
N GLY A 69 10.23 -7.91 1.64
CA GLY A 69 9.28 -6.91 2.13
C GLY A 69 8.69 -6.02 1.04
N PHE A 70 9.02 -6.28 -0.21
CA PHE A 70 8.59 -5.44 -1.31
C PHE A 70 7.35 -6.01 -2.01
N SER A 71 6.34 -5.17 -2.18
CA SER A 71 5.13 -5.54 -2.90
C SER A 71 4.98 -4.64 -4.13
N TRP A 72 4.65 -5.25 -5.26
CA TRP A 72 4.57 -4.52 -6.52
C TRP A 72 3.51 -3.44 -6.56
N GLY A 73 2.50 -3.51 -5.78
CA GLY A 73 1.49 -2.46 -5.68
C GLY A 73 0.88 -1.97 -6.99
N VAL A 74 0.96 -2.76 -8.04
CA VAL A 74 0.32 -2.40 -9.30
C VAL A 74 -1.18 -2.54 -9.09
N LYS A 75 -1.88 -1.41 -9.12
CA LYS A 75 -3.34 -1.44 -9.01
C LYS A 75 -3.91 -2.13 -10.22
N ARG A 76 -4.53 -3.25 -10.00
CA ARG A 76 -5.36 -3.83 -11.04
C ARG A 76 -6.49 -2.85 -11.34
N LYS A 77 -6.73 -2.62 -12.65
CA LYS A 77 -7.91 -1.91 -13.05
C LYS A 77 -9.09 -2.58 -12.38
N ALA A 78 -9.91 -1.83 -11.68
CA ALA A 78 -11.11 -2.37 -11.09
C ALA A 78 -11.91 -3.05 -12.18
N ARG A 79 -12.11 -4.35 -12.03
CA ARG A 79 -12.86 -5.12 -13.00
C ARG A 79 -14.30 -4.62 -13.01
N ARG A 80 -14.81 -4.27 -14.16
CA ARG A 80 -16.21 -3.93 -14.28
C ARG A 80 -17.02 -5.19 -14.08
N LEU A 81 -17.69 -5.28 -12.97
CA LEU A 81 -18.57 -6.40 -12.68
C LEU A 81 -19.86 -6.27 -13.50
N SER A 82 -20.32 -7.34 -14.09
CA SER A 82 -21.63 -7.41 -14.72
C SER A 82 -22.71 -7.27 -13.63
N GLU A 83 -23.92 -6.97 -14.04
CA GLU A 83 -25.00 -6.82 -13.07
C GLU A 83 -25.24 -8.09 -12.27
N GLY A 84 -25.19 -9.25 -12.93
CA GLY A 84 -25.29 -10.54 -12.26
C GLY A 84 -24.16 -10.79 -11.27
N GLU A 85 -22.92 -10.40 -11.60
CA GLU A 85 -21.78 -10.53 -10.70
C GLU A 85 -21.92 -9.62 -9.48
N ARG A 86 -22.44 -8.39 -9.68
CA ARG A 86 -22.70 -7.46 -8.60
C ARG A 86 -23.74 -8.00 -7.63
N GLN A 87 -24.80 -8.60 -8.17
CA GLN A 87 -25.86 -9.17 -7.37
C GLN A 87 -25.34 -10.36 -6.58
N ALA A 88 -24.56 -11.23 -7.20
CA ALA A 88 -23.93 -12.36 -6.52
C ALA A 88 -23.00 -11.91 -5.38
N ALA A 89 -22.25 -10.83 -5.60
CA ALA A 89 -21.37 -10.27 -4.57
C ALA A 89 -22.18 -9.71 -3.40
N ARG A 90 -23.31 -9.03 -3.67
CA ARG A 90 -24.21 -8.51 -2.64
C ARG A 90 -24.81 -9.64 -1.82
N GLU A 91 -25.26 -10.69 -2.48
CA GLU A 91 -25.82 -11.85 -1.81
C GLU A 91 -24.84 -12.53 -0.89
N ARG A 92 -23.59 -12.67 -1.32
CA ARG A 92 -22.53 -13.22 -0.48
C ARG A 92 -22.29 -12.38 0.77
N LEU A 93 -22.28 -11.06 0.63
CA LEU A 93 -22.11 -10.14 1.74
C LEU A 93 -23.28 -10.24 2.73
N LEU A 94 -24.49 -10.31 2.20
CA LEU A 94 -25.69 -10.44 3.03
C LEU A 94 -25.71 -11.74 3.80
N ARG A 95 -25.32 -12.84 3.17
CA ARG A 95 -25.20 -14.14 3.84
C ARG A 95 -24.16 -14.13 4.93
N ALA A 96 -23.00 -13.49 4.68
CA ALA A 96 -21.95 -13.39 5.67
C ALA A 96 -22.41 -12.58 6.89
N ARG A 97 -23.13 -11.49 6.66
CA ARG A 97 -23.71 -10.67 7.73
C ARG A 97 -24.78 -11.42 8.53
N ALA A 98 -25.68 -12.11 7.83
CA ALA A 98 -26.71 -12.92 8.48
C ALA A 98 -26.11 -13.99 9.35
N HIS A 99 -25.09 -14.69 8.84
CA HIS A 99 -24.40 -15.73 9.61
C HIS A 99 -23.74 -15.17 10.86
N SER A 100 -23.10 -14.01 10.76
CA SER A 100 -22.49 -13.35 11.91
C SER A 100 -23.53 -12.94 12.94
N GLN A 101 -24.67 -12.43 12.51
CA GLN A 101 -25.75 -12.02 13.40
C GLN A 101 -26.37 -13.24 14.11
N GLU A 102 -26.55 -14.33 13.42
CA GLU A 102 -27.05 -15.57 14.03
C GLU A 102 -26.10 -16.09 15.09
N ALA A 103 -24.81 -16.06 14.83
CA ALA A 103 -23.81 -16.47 15.80
C ALA A 103 -23.86 -15.61 17.07
N VAL A 104 -23.99 -14.31 16.92
CA VAL A 104 -24.09 -13.37 18.04
C VAL A 104 -25.38 -13.60 18.81
N SER A 105 -26.51 -13.77 18.14
CA SER A 105 -27.79 -14.04 18.77
C SER A 105 -27.78 -15.34 19.56
N SER A 106 -27.18 -16.37 19.02
CA SER A 106 -27.06 -17.64 19.73
C SER A 106 -26.23 -17.52 20.99
N THR A 107 -25.14 -16.76 20.93
CA THR A 107 -24.29 -16.51 22.07
C THR A 107 -25.04 -15.71 23.17
N GLU A 108 -25.81 -14.73 22.77
CA GLU A 108 -26.58 -13.94 23.70
C GLU A 108 -27.67 -14.72 24.39
N ARG A 109 -28.26 -15.70 23.75
CA ARG A 109 -29.31 -16.52 24.31
C ARG A 109 -28.83 -17.50 25.38
N LEU A 110 -27.60 -17.95 25.26
CA LEU A 110 -27.08 -18.94 26.20
C LEU A 110 -27.18 -18.54 27.66
N PRO A 111 -26.83 -17.31 28.02
CA PRO A 111 -26.89 -16.91 29.40
C PRO A 111 -28.29 -16.92 30.01
N ASP A 112 -29.30 -16.86 29.18
CA ASP A 112 -30.62 -16.70 29.66
C ASP A 112 -31.26 -17.95 30.04
N LYS A 113 -30.69 -19.00 29.93
CA LYS A 113 -31.29 -20.12 30.06
C LYS A 113 -31.45 -20.46 31.33
N PRO A 114 -31.81 -20.18 32.03
CA PRO A 114 -32.03 -20.35 33.11
C PRO A 114 -32.38 -21.05 33.85
N GLU A 115 -32.44 -21.02 34.23
CA GLU A 115 -32.66 -21.41 35.09
C GLU A 115 -33.63 -21.81 35.49
N ALA A 116 -34.00 -21.97 35.32
CA ALA A 116 -35.05 -22.41 35.47
C ALA A 116 -35.11 -23.16 36.55
N ALA A 117 -34.69 -23.29 37.08
CA ALA A 117 -34.81 -24.13 38.05
C ALA A 117 -35.65 -24.12 38.99
#